data_52b9af934a86577f6a0c0a8d182909cd
#
_entry.id   52b9af934a86577f6a0c0a8d182909cd
#
_cell.length_a   1.000
_cell.length_b   1.000
_cell.length_c   1.000
_cell.angle_alpha   90.00
_cell.angle_beta   90.00
_cell.angle_gamma   90.00
#
_symmetry.space_group_name_H-M   'P 1'
#
loop_
_entity.id
_entity.type
_entity.pdbx_description
1 polymer ?
#
loop_
_entity_poly.entity_id
_entity_poly.type
_entity_poly.pdbx_seq_one_letter_code
_entity_poly.pdbx_strand_id
1 'polypeptide(L)'
;MVHEVLAMGRISVDIYPDIIGVPLEDVTGFGKYLGGSPSNVAVAAARHGRRSGIITRTGEDPFGEYLHRELRKFGVDDGFVTGVPGLQTPATFCAIMPPDSFPLYFYGRFPTAPDLQIEAGSLNFDAIRDAGIFWSTVTGLCQEPSRSAHLAAHRARPREELPPGRYTVLDLDYRPMFWDSEAEAAEQVSRILPHVNVAIGNEAECAVAVGAGSPDEQAERLLAAGVGIAVVKLGAEGVLAKTGTERVVSAPFRVETVNGLGAGDAFGGAFCHGLLSGWPLAAVLDYANAAGAIVASRLSCADAMPTPAEVYALLAGQDRPAPEPLEPLESGSAP
;
A
#
# COMPACT_ATOMS: atom_id res chain seq x y z
N MET A 1 -4.05 -21.45 -2.94
CA MET A 1 -5.18 -20.54 -3.35
C MET A 1 -4.57 -19.44 -4.20
N VAL A 2 -5.19 -19.07 -5.33
CA VAL A 2 -4.66 -17.96 -6.14
C VAL A 2 -5.13 -16.64 -5.53
N HIS A 3 -4.20 -15.75 -5.22
CA HIS A 3 -4.50 -14.43 -4.67
C HIS A 3 -4.92 -13.47 -5.79
N GLU A 4 -5.93 -12.65 -5.53
CA GLU A 4 -6.26 -11.52 -6.39
C GLU A 4 -5.32 -10.34 -6.12
N VAL A 5 -4.92 -10.14 -4.85
CA VAL A 5 -3.90 -9.16 -4.46
C VAL A 5 -2.88 -9.86 -3.56
N LEU A 6 -1.62 -9.88 -3.97
CA LEU A 6 -0.51 -10.38 -3.19
C LEU A 6 0.47 -9.23 -2.91
N ALA A 7 0.50 -8.77 -1.68
CA ALA A 7 1.42 -7.73 -1.25
C ALA A 7 2.77 -8.30 -0.80
N MET A 8 3.84 -7.51 -0.89
CA MET A 8 5.17 -7.87 -0.38
C MET A 8 5.82 -6.66 0.29
N GLY A 9 6.36 -6.85 1.48
CA GLY A 9 7.14 -5.83 2.19
C GLY A 9 6.89 -5.78 3.68
N ARG A 10 6.96 -4.60 4.28
CA ARG A 10 6.98 -4.41 5.72
C ARG A 10 5.61 -4.65 6.38
N ILE A 11 5.71 -5.13 7.62
CA ILE A 11 4.62 -5.23 8.59
C ILE A 11 5.11 -4.73 9.95
N SER A 12 4.24 -4.12 10.74
CA SER A 12 4.56 -3.62 12.08
C SER A 12 3.34 -3.63 12.99
N VAL A 13 3.58 -3.47 14.29
CA VAL A 13 2.54 -3.07 15.23
C VAL A 13 2.54 -1.55 15.28
N ASP A 14 1.46 -0.92 14.85
CA ASP A 14 1.31 0.52 14.98
C ASP A 14 0.70 0.86 16.34
N ILE A 15 1.28 1.83 17.01
CA ILE A 15 0.93 2.27 18.37
C ILE A 15 0.37 3.70 18.27
N TYR A 16 -0.95 3.82 18.44
CA TYR A 16 -1.66 5.09 18.38
C TYR A 16 -2.00 5.61 19.78
N PRO A 17 -1.86 6.92 20.03
CA PRO A 17 -2.22 7.51 21.32
C PRO A 17 -3.74 7.49 21.53
N ASP A 18 -4.15 7.32 22.80
CA ASP A 18 -5.57 7.44 23.18
C ASP A 18 -6.04 8.90 23.16
N ILE A 19 -5.10 9.86 23.19
CA ILE A 19 -5.35 11.32 23.15
C ILE A 19 -4.57 11.89 21.96
N ILE A 20 -5.27 12.57 21.06
CA ILE A 20 -4.68 13.25 19.90
C ILE A 20 -4.42 14.72 20.17
N GLY A 21 -3.53 15.35 19.39
CA GLY A 21 -3.19 16.76 19.50
C GLY A 21 -2.25 17.11 20.66
N VAL A 22 -1.61 16.09 21.27
CA VAL A 22 -0.57 16.26 22.28
C VAL A 22 0.72 15.53 21.90
N PRO A 23 1.90 16.04 22.33
CA PRO A 23 3.18 15.36 22.09
C PRO A 23 3.20 13.95 22.72
N LEU A 24 3.93 13.00 22.10
CA LEU A 24 3.96 11.61 22.56
C LEU A 24 4.51 11.45 23.99
N GLU A 25 5.41 12.32 24.43
CA GLU A 25 5.95 12.35 25.79
C GLU A 25 4.89 12.63 26.86
N ASP A 26 3.77 13.26 26.47
CA ASP A 26 2.66 13.57 27.38
C ASP A 26 1.51 12.55 27.29
N VAL A 27 1.61 11.57 26.37
CA VAL A 27 0.60 10.52 26.20
C VAL A 27 0.84 9.39 27.19
N THR A 28 -0.18 9.01 27.95
CA THR A 28 -0.09 7.96 28.97
C THR A 28 -0.75 6.64 28.57
N GLY A 29 -1.60 6.63 27.55
CA GLY A 29 -2.31 5.45 27.07
C GLY A 29 -2.22 5.30 25.56
N PHE A 30 -2.08 4.03 25.11
CA PHE A 30 -1.93 3.72 23.69
C PHE A 30 -2.73 2.48 23.29
N GLY A 31 -3.33 2.52 22.12
CA GLY A 31 -3.87 1.36 21.42
C GLY A 31 -2.86 0.77 20.44
N LYS A 32 -2.89 -0.55 20.24
CA LYS A 32 -2.07 -1.24 19.24
C LYS A 32 -2.91 -1.76 18.09
N TYR A 33 -2.38 -1.61 16.88
CA TYR A 33 -3.05 -1.95 15.63
C TYR A 33 -2.09 -2.65 14.68
N LEU A 34 -2.63 -3.36 13.68
CA LEU A 34 -1.83 -3.84 12.56
C LEU A 34 -1.41 -2.64 11.71
N GLY A 35 -0.13 -2.57 11.34
CA GLY A 35 0.46 -1.53 10.53
C GLY A 35 1.47 -2.04 9.51
N GLY A 36 2.05 -1.11 8.78
CA GLY A 36 2.93 -1.37 7.64
C GLY A 36 2.18 -1.23 6.31
N SER A 37 2.70 -0.38 5.39
CA SER A 37 1.97 -0.04 4.17
C SER A 37 1.53 -1.27 3.35
N PRO A 38 2.39 -2.26 3.00
CA PRO A 38 1.94 -3.43 2.25
C PRO A 38 0.86 -4.25 2.98
N SER A 39 0.95 -4.39 4.30
CA SER A 39 -0.08 -5.11 5.08
C SER A 39 -1.39 -4.34 5.13
N ASN A 40 -1.34 -3.01 5.24
CA ASN A 40 -2.53 -2.17 5.18
C ASN A 40 -3.22 -2.26 3.82
N VAL A 41 -2.45 -2.28 2.71
CA VAL A 41 -3.00 -2.48 1.36
C VAL A 41 -3.66 -3.85 1.22
N ALA A 42 -3.04 -4.92 1.76
CA ALA A 42 -3.64 -6.25 1.76
C ALA A 42 -4.96 -6.29 2.54
N VAL A 43 -5.01 -5.63 3.71
CA VAL A 43 -6.25 -5.47 4.49
C VAL A 43 -7.29 -4.67 3.73
N ALA A 44 -6.91 -3.54 3.12
CA ALA A 44 -7.83 -2.72 2.33
C ALA A 44 -8.43 -3.53 1.16
N ALA A 45 -7.60 -4.30 0.43
CA ALA A 45 -8.07 -5.18 -0.64
C ALA A 45 -9.06 -6.25 -0.11
N ALA A 46 -8.77 -6.87 1.04
CA ALA A 46 -9.66 -7.83 1.68
C ALA A 46 -11.00 -7.19 2.10
N ARG A 47 -10.98 -5.96 2.61
CA ARG A 47 -12.19 -5.17 2.93
C ARG A 47 -13.08 -4.94 1.71
N HIS A 48 -12.49 -4.85 0.53
CA HIS A 48 -13.21 -4.76 -0.75
C HIS A 48 -13.56 -6.14 -1.35
N GLY A 49 -13.46 -7.23 -0.57
CA GLY A 49 -13.86 -8.58 -0.96
C GLY A 49 -12.84 -9.31 -1.83
N ARG A 50 -11.60 -8.81 -1.96
CA ARG A 50 -10.55 -9.49 -2.73
C ARG A 50 -9.84 -10.55 -1.90
N ARG A 51 -9.51 -11.69 -2.52
CA ARG A 51 -8.61 -12.68 -1.90
C ARG A 51 -7.21 -12.10 -1.85
N SER A 52 -6.81 -11.63 -0.69
CA SER A 52 -5.50 -10.98 -0.49
C SER A 52 -4.58 -11.82 0.38
N GLY A 53 -3.29 -11.64 0.20
CA GLY A 53 -2.24 -12.23 1.02
C GLY A 53 -1.02 -11.31 1.08
N ILE A 54 -0.10 -11.63 1.97
CA ILE A 54 1.13 -10.86 2.14
C ILE A 54 2.35 -11.74 2.30
N ILE A 55 3.42 -11.40 1.57
CA ILE A 55 4.78 -11.93 1.74
C ILE A 55 5.53 -10.98 2.65
N THR A 56 5.80 -11.42 3.88
CA THR A 56 6.52 -10.61 4.88
C THR A 56 7.16 -11.49 5.94
N ARG A 57 7.88 -10.87 6.88
CA ARG A 57 8.44 -11.55 8.05
C ARG A 57 8.18 -10.75 9.32
N THR A 58 8.01 -11.48 10.44
CA THR A 58 7.85 -10.95 11.78
C THR A 58 8.96 -11.46 12.70
N GLY A 59 9.08 -10.93 13.89
CA GLY A 59 9.83 -11.60 14.97
C GLY A 59 9.08 -12.84 15.45
N GLU A 60 9.80 -13.76 16.08
CA GLU A 60 9.21 -14.87 16.85
C GLU A 60 8.86 -14.41 18.27
N ASP A 61 7.91 -13.49 18.37
CA ASP A 61 7.54 -12.80 19.61
C ASP A 61 6.01 -12.56 19.71
N PRO A 62 5.49 -12.11 20.86
CA PRO A 62 4.05 -11.87 21.03
C PRO A 62 3.44 -10.87 20.05
N PHE A 63 4.23 -9.94 19.51
CA PHE A 63 3.76 -9.00 18.49
C PHE A 63 3.66 -9.67 17.11
N GLY A 64 4.57 -10.57 16.77
CA GLY A 64 4.45 -11.40 15.56
C GLY A 64 3.16 -12.24 15.60
N GLU A 65 2.90 -12.92 16.71
CA GLU A 65 1.65 -13.67 16.93
C GLU A 65 0.40 -12.78 16.85
N TYR A 66 0.48 -11.56 17.36
CA TYR A 66 -0.61 -10.58 17.23
C TYR A 66 -0.87 -10.25 15.78
N LEU A 67 0.17 -9.96 14.98
CA LEU A 67 0.04 -9.60 13.57
C LEU A 67 -0.58 -10.74 12.75
N HIS A 68 -0.18 -11.99 12.97
CA HIS A 68 -0.82 -13.17 12.35
C HIS A 68 -2.33 -13.24 12.65
N ARG A 69 -2.73 -13.00 13.90
CA ARG A 69 -4.15 -13.02 14.27
C ARG A 69 -4.94 -11.88 13.62
N GLU A 70 -4.36 -10.68 13.55
CA GLU A 70 -5.03 -9.54 12.92
C GLU A 70 -5.15 -9.73 11.39
N LEU A 71 -4.11 -10.24 10.71
CA LEU A 71 -4.21 -10.56 9.29
C LEU A 71 -5.37 -11.53 9.02
N ARG A 72 -5.46 -12.63 9.77
CA ARG A 72 -6.57 -13.60 9.65
C ARG A 72 -7.94 -12.99 9.96
N LYS A 73 -8.04 -12.14 10.99
CA LYS A 73 -9.26 -11.41 11.36
C LYS A 73 -9.75 -10.53 10.21
N PHE A 74 -8.83 -9.89 9.47
CA PHE A 74 -9.16 -9.09 8.29
C PHE A 74 -9.34 -9.90 7.00
N GLY A 75 -9.18 -11.22 7.06
CA GLY A 75 -9.33 -12.10 5.88
C GLY A 75 -8.11 -12.08 4.94
N VAL A 76 -6.95 -11.65 5.43
CA VAL A 76 -5.68 -11.70 4.68
C VAL A 76 -4.98 -13.02 4.93
N ASP A 77 -4.57 -13.72 3.86
CA ASP A 77 -3.79 -14.95 3.95
C ASP A 77 -2.38 -14.65 4.48
N ASP A 78 -2.06 -15.24 5.62
CA ASP A 78 -0.76 -15.16 6.29
C ASP A 78 0.17 -16.36 6.00
N GLY A 79 -0.16 -17.18 5.02
CA GLY A 79 0.61 -18.37 4.67
C GLY A 79 2.04 -18.09 4.17
N PHE A 80 2.34 -16.85 3.78
CA PHE A 80 3.68 -16.38 3.41
C PHE A 80 4.30 -15.42 4.44
N VAL A 81 3.77 -15.39 5.66
CA VAL A 81 4.35 -14.68 6.79
C VAL A 81 5.16 -15.65 7.62
N THR A 82 6.45 -15.38 7.81
CA THR A 82 7.34 -16.27 8.57
C THR A 82 8.11 -15.52 9.64
N GLY A 83 8.38 -16.20 10.77
CA GLY A 83 9.18 -15.65 11.86
C GLY A 83 10.68 -15.60 11.52
N VAL A 84 11.39 -14.64 12.09
CA VAL A 84 12.86 -14.53 12.05
C VAL A 84 13.41 -14.64 13.47
N PRO A 85 14.13 -15.74 13.79
CA PRO A 85 14.72 -15.90 15.11
C PRO A 85 15.68 -14.77 15.46
N GLY A 86 15.59 -14.26 16.68
CA GLY A 86 16.51 -13.24 17.21
C GLY A 86 16.22 -11.81 16.79
N LEU A 87 15.28 -11.57 15.89
CA LEU A 87 14.79 -10.24 15.56
C LEU A 87 13.42 -9.98 16.23
N GLN A 88 13.19 -8.74 16.58
CA GLN A 88 11.91 -8.30 17.18
C GLN A 88 10.96 -7.81 16.09
N THR A 89 9.67 -8.06 16.27
CA THR A 89 8.62 -7.46 15.45
C THR A 89 8.63 -5.94 15.64
N PRO A 90 8.75 -5.14 14.55
CA PRO A 90 8.79 -3.69 14.67
C PRO A 90 7.51 -3.09 15.24
N ALA A 91 7.68 -2.04 16.05
CA ALA A 91 6.58 -1.20 16.51
C ALA A 91 6.77 0.25 16.01
N THR A 92 5.69 0.85 15.51
CA THR A 92 5.69 2.22 15.01
C THR A 92 4.80 3.07 15.90
N PHE A 93 5.36 4.02 16.61
CA PHE A 93 4.60 5.00 17.37
C PHE A 93 4.17 6.14 16.44
N CYS A 94 2.89 6.44 16.45
CA CYS A 94 2.27 7.46 15.61
C CYS A 94 1.89 8.67 16.48
N ALA A 95 2.49 9.83 16.22
CA ALA A 95 2.02 11.08 16.83
C ALA A 95 0.91 11.66 15.96
N ILE A 96 -0.24 11.94 16.55
CA ILE A 96 -1.42 12.40 15.82
C ILE A 96 -1.69 13.85 16.18
N MET A 97 -1.26 14.76 15.31
CA MET A 97 -1.32 16.20 15.47
C MET A 97 -2.10 16.82 14.29
N PRO A 98 -3.44 16.70 14.28
CA PRO A 98 -4.25 17.23 13.19
C PRO A 98 -4.07 18.76 13.05
N PRO A 99 -4.26 19.32 11.83
CA PRO A 99 -4.83 18.65 10.65
C PRO A 99 -3.81 17.95 9.72
N ASP A 100 -2.50 18.19 9.86
CA ASP A 100 -1.50 17.90 8.82
C ASP A 100 -0.16 17.35 9.31
N SER A 101 0.00 17.10 10.62
CA SER A 101 1.25 16.61 11.19
C SER A 101 1.07 15.23 11.86
N PHE A 102 1.69 14.20 11.28
CA PHE A 102 1.56 12.81 11.72
C PHE A 102 2.93 12.10 11.76
N PRO A 103 3.87 12.54 12.63
CA PRO A 103 5.19 11.94 12.71
C PRO A 103 5.15 10.46 13.11
N LEU A 104 6.06 9.68 12.53
CA LEU A 104 6.22 8.25 12.80
C LEU A 104 7.58 7.99 13.43
N TYR A 105 7.58 7.19 14.50
CA TYR A 105 8.78 6.76 15.21
C TYR A 105 8.89 5.25 15.14
N PHE A 106 9.92 4.74 14.44
CA PHE A 106 10.12 3.33 14.16
C PHE A 106 11.04 2.67 15.18
N TYR A 107 10.53 1.70 15.94
CA TYR A 107 11.27 0.89 16.88
C TYR A 107 11.42 -0.54 16.36
N GLY A 108 12.55 -1.19 16.66
CA GLY A 108 12.84 -2.56 16.21
C GLY A 108 13.13 -2.67 14.71
N ARG A 109 13.46 -1.55 14.04
CA ARG A 109 13.76 -1.53 12.62
C ARG A 109 15.25 -1.36 12.32
N PHE A 110 16.01 -0.88 13.25
CA PHE A 110 17.45 -0.67 13.12
C PHE A 110 18.23 -1.57 14.09
N PRO A 111 19.40 -2.15 13.65
CA PRO A 111 20.04 -1.99 12.34
C PRO A 111 19.35 -2.73 11.20
N THR A 112 18.42 -3.63 11.47
CA THR A 112 17.59 -4.36 10.49
C THR A 112 16.27 -4.78 11.12
N ALA A 113 15.31 -5.19 10.29
CA ALA A 113 14.00 -5.67 10.72
C ALA A 113 13.67 -7.02 10.06
N PRO A 114 12.74 -7.81 10.63
CA PRO A 114 12.38 -9.12 10.08
C PRO A 114 11.95 -9.06 8.61
N ASP A 115 11.14 -8.08 8.21
CA ASP A 115 10.69 -7.92 6.82
C ASP A 115 11.83 -7.61 5.84
N LEU A 116 12.96 -7.11 6.30
CA LEU A 116 14.16 -6.91 5.50
C LEU A 116 15.00 -8.19 5.34
N GLN A 117 14.64 -9.28 6.01
CA GLN A 117 15.25 -10.59 5.89
C GLN A 117 14.53 -11.49 4.88
N ILE A 118 13.67 -10.95 4.04
CA ILE A 118 13.08 -11.70 2.94
C ILE A 118 14.17 -12.03 1.93
N GLU A 119 14.42 -13.32 1.69
CA GLU A 119 15.39 -13.81 0.73
C GLU A 119 14.72 -14.27 -0.57
N ALA A 120 15.36 -14.05 -1.71
CA ALA A 120 14.84 -14.46 -3.01
C ALA A 120 14.57 -15.97 -3.07
N GLY A 121 15.43 -16.77 -2.43
CA GLY A 121 15.29 -18.25 -2.40
C GLY A 121 14.10 -18.74 -1.58
N SER A 122 13.50 -17.90 -0.73
CA SER A 122 12.32 -18.23 0.07
C SER A 122 10.98 -17.83 -0.60
N LEU A 123 11.03 -17.15 -1.75
CA LEU A 123 9.84 -16.68 -2.44
C LEU A 123 9.10 -17.81 -3.15
N ASN A 124 7.78 -17.82 -3.03
CA ASN A 124 6.92 -18.64 -3.87
C ASN A 124 6.65 -17.90 -5.19
N PHE A 125 7.51 -18.12 -6.19
CA PHE A 125 7.41 -17.46 -7.49
C PHE A 125 6.14 -17.82 -8.25
N ASP A 126 5.55 -19.00 -8.03
CA ASP A 126 4.29 -19.38 -8.67
C ASP A 126 3.15 -18.53 -8.11
N ALA A 127 3.07 -18.35 -6.78
CA ALA A 127 2.10 -17.46 -6.18
C ALA A 127 2.26 -16.00 -6.65
N ILE A 128 3.51 -15.53 -6.82
CA ILE A 128 3.81 -14.20 -7.34
C ILE A 128 3.35 -14.08 -8.80
N ARG A 129 3.66 -15.04 -9.67
CA ARG A 129 3.24 -15.04 -11.09
C ARG A 129 1.73 -15.10 -11.26
N ASP A 130 1.06 -15.92 -10.44
CA ASP A 130 -0.36 -16.19 -10.56
C ASP A 130 -1.25 -15.12 -9.94
N ALA A 131 -0.71 -14.25 -9.08
CA ALA A 131 -1.48 -13.16 -8.48
C ALA A 131 -2.11 -12.25 -9.55
N GLY A 132 -3.35 -11.83 -9.32
CA GLY A 132 -3.99 -10.81 -10.16
C GLY A 132 -3.19 -9.50 -10.11
N ILE A 133 -2.94 -9.01 -8.91
CA ILE A 133 -2.04 -7.88 -8.65
C ILE A 133 -0.94 -8.33 -7.69
N PHE A 134 0.32 -8.09 -8.08
CA PHE A 134 1.46 -8.12 -7.18
C PHE A 134 1.81 -6.68 -6.78
N TRP A 135 1.73 -6.40 -5.48
CA TRP A 135 1.99 -5.09 -4.88
C TRP A 135 3.25 -5.10 -4.05
N SER A 136 4.15 -4.15 -4.25
CA SER A 136 5.30 -3.95 -3.37
C SER A 136 5.55 -2.48 -3.09
N THR A 137 6.41 -2.18 -2.11
CA THR A 137 6.77 -0.82 -1.74
C THR A 137 8.26 -0.58 -1.81
N VAL A 138 8.65 0.65 -2.09
CA VAL A 138 10.07 1.07 -2.17
C VAL A 138 10.80 0.84 -0.85
N THR A 139 10.12 0.86 0.29
CA THR A 139 10.73 0.55 1.58
C THR A 139 11.34 -0.87 1.65
N GLY A 140 10.86 -1.82 0.85
CA GLY A 140 11.44 -3.16 0.73
C GLY A 140 12.78 -3.20 0.01
N LEU A 141 13.17 -2.12 -0.69
CA LEU A 141 14.42 -2.01 -1.44
C LEU A 141 15.58 -1.40 -0.63
N CYS A 142 15.32 -0.95 0.61
CA CYS A 142 16.30 -0.17 1.35
C CYS A 142 17.49 -1.00 1.86
N GLN A 143 17.36 -2.33 2.01
CA GLN A 143 18.41 -3.18 2.56
C GLN A 143 18.39 -4.59 1.95
N GLU A 144 19.56 -5.22 1.85
CA GLU A 144 19.68 -6.65 1.56
C GLU A 144 19.32 -7.51 2.80
N PRO A 145 18.79 -8.74 2.61
CA PRO A 145 18.51 -9.44 1.33
C PRO A 145 17.17 -9.04 0.68
N SER A 146 16.33 -8.25 1.34
CA SER A 146 14.99 -7.86 0.86
C SER A 146 15.04 -7.14 -0.49
N ARG A 147 16.03 -6.27 -0.70
CA ARG A 147 16.26 -5.58 -2.00
C ARG A 147 16.35 -6.57 -3.16
N SER A 148 17.23 -7.54 -3.04
CA SER A 148 17.41 -8.60 -4.05
C SER A 148 16.15 -9.45 -4.22
N ALA A 149 15.43 -9.75 -3.14
CA ALA A 149 14.20 -10.50 -3.18
C ALA A 149 13.08 -9.74 -3.93
N HIS A 150 12.92 -8.44 -3.66
CA HIS A 150 11.95 -7.61 -4.40
C HIS A 150 12.28 -7.55 -5.88
N LEU A 151 13.55 -7.33 -6.26
CA LEU A 151 13.96 -7.33 -7.66
C LEU A 151 13.68 -8.68 -8.34
N ALA A 152 13.96 -9.81 -7.65
CA ALA A 152 13.66 -11.14 -8.17
C ALA A 152 12.15 -11.35 -8.35
N ALA A 153 11.32 -10.92 -7.40
CA ALA A 153 9.86 -10.99 -7.48
C ALA A 153 9.31 -10.22 -8.69
N HIS A 154 9.79 -8.99 -8.90
CA HIS A 154 9.40 -8.18 -10.06
C HIS A 154 9.83 -8.80 -11.39
N ARG A 155 11.05 -9.31 -11.47
CA ARG A 155 11.56 -10.00 -12.67
C ARG A 155 10.82 -11.30 -12.98
N ALA A 156 10.23 -11.96 -12.00
CA ALA A 156 9.41 -13.15 -12.19
C ALA A 156 8.04 -12.84 -12.84
N ARG A 157 7.69 -11.55 -13.00
CA ARG A 157 6.46 -11.08 -13.65
C ARG A 157 6.80 -10.14 -14.81
N PRO A 158 7.36 -10.62 -15.91
CA PRO A 158 7.66 -9.77 -17.06
C PRO A 158 6.39 -9.08 -17.54
N ARG A 159 6.44 -7.77 -17.62
CA ARG A 159 5.25 -6.93 -17.94
C ARG A 159 4.61 -7.32 -19.26
N GLU A 160 5.42 -7.65 -20.25
CA GLU A 160 5.01 -8.03 -21.60
C GLU A 160 4.29 -9.38 -21.66
N GLU A 161 4.49 -10.23 -20.64
CA GLU A 161 3.91 -11.58 -20.54
C GLU A 161 2.66 -11.61 -19.64
N LEU A 162 2.33 -10.49 -18.98
CA LEU A 162 1.17 -10.46 -18.09
C LEU A 162 -0.14 -10.49 -18.91
N PRO A 163 -1.06 -11.40 -18.56
CA PRO A 163 -2.38 -11.39 -19.15
C PRO A 163 -3.12 -10.05 -18.88
N PRO A 164 -4.02 -9.63 -19.76
CA PRO A 164 -4.87 -8.48 -19.51
C PRO A 164 -5.60 -8.59 -18.16
N GLY A 165 -5.68 -7.46 -17.43
CA GLY A 165 -6.30 -7.41 -16.09
C GLY A 165 -5.39 -7.89 -14.96
N ARG A 166 -4.13 -8.23 -15.23
CA ARG A 166 -3.11 -8.48 -14.21
C ARG A 166 -2.09 -7.34 -14.17
N TYR A 167 -1.67 -6.97 -12.96
CA TYR A 167 -0.79 -5.82 -12.77
C TYR A 167 0.33 -6.12 -11.78
N THR A 168 1.46 -5.47 -11.98
CA THR A 168 2.55 -5.36 -11.01
C THR A 168 2.63 -3.90 -10.58
N VAL A 169 2.44 -3.64 -9.29
CA VAL A 169 2.33 -2.30 -8.72
C VAL A 169 3.51 -2.02 -7.81
N LEU A 170 4.13 -0.86 -7.97
CA LEU A 170 5.11 -0.30 -7.05
C LEU A 170 4.52 0.94 -6.37
N ASP A 171 4.35 0.89 -5.07
CA ASP A 171 4.13 2.07 -4.24
C ASP A 171 5.47 2.70 -3.89
N LEU A 172 5.62 3.97 -4.21
CA LEU A 172 6.86 4.70 -4.05
C LEU A 172 7.18 5.06 -2.57
N ASP A 173 6.31 4.76 -1.63
CA ASP A 173 6.44 4.82 -0.15
C ASP A 173 7.89 5.09 0.33
N TYR A 174 8.42 6.25 -0.03
CA TYR A 174 9.77 6.66 0.37
C TYR A 174 9.78 7.13 1.81
N ARG A 175 10.71 6.56 2.60
CA ARG A 175 10.93 6.95 4.00
C ARG A 175 12.39 7.33 4.18
N PRO A 176 12.72 8.63 4.27
CA PRO A 176 14.12 9.10 4.30
C PRO A 176 14.99 8.37 5.33
N MET A 177 14.43 8.06 6.51
CA MET A 177 15.15 7.42 7.61
C MET A 177 15.57 5.96 7.33
N PHE A 178 15.11 5.34 6.24
CA PHE A 178 15.47 3.96 5.88
C PHE A 178 16.60 3.88 4.85
N TRP A 179 17.10 5.02 4.38
CA TRP A 179 18.06 5.12 3.30
C TRP A 179 19.29 5.90 3.72
N ASP A 180 20.46 5.53 3.20
CA ASP A 180 21.68 6.31 3.41
C ASP A 180 21.62 7.64 2.65
N SER A 181 20.90 7.67 1.53
CA SER A 181 20.66 8.87 0.74
C SER A 181 19.43 8.74 -0.18
N GLU A 182 18.90 9.89 -0.58
CA GLU A 182 17.85 9.97 -1.62
C GLU A 182 18.34 9.42 -2.97
N ALA A 183 19.61 9.65 -3.30
CA ALA A 183 20.24 9.15 -4.52
C ALA A 183 20.28 7.61 -4.57
N GLU A 184 20.55 6.95 -3.43
CA GLU A 184 20.47 5.49 -3.34
C GLU A 184 19.04 4.99 -3.58
N ALA A 185 18.04 5.62 -2.95
CA ALA A 185 16.65 5.28 -3.15
C ALA A 185 16.26 5.40 -4.64
N ALA A 186 16.61 6.53 -5.28
CA ALA A 186 16.36 6.77 -6.69
C ALA A 186 17.02 5.70 -7.59
N GLU A 187 18.25 5.31 -7.30
CA GLU A 187 18.95 4.24 -8.02
C GLU A 187 18.18 2.92 -7.93
N GLN A 188 17.79 2.50 -6.73
CA GLN A 188 17.08 1.23 -6.56
C GLN A 188 15.70 1.26 -7.20
N VAL A 189 14.97 2.37 -7.11
CA VAL A 189 13.69 2.56 -7.79
C VAL A 189 13.85 2.45 -9.32
N SER A 190 14.88 3.06 -9.88
CA SER A 190 15.14 3.01 -11.34
C SER A 190 15.35 1.58 -11.87
N ARG A 191 15.83 0.65 -11.02
CA ARG A 191 16.01 -0.76 -11.36
C ARG A 191 14.70 -1.57 -11.36
N ILE A 192 13.69 -1.10 -10.64
CA ILE A 192 12.39 -1.78 -10.53
C ILE A 192 11.37 -1.24 -11.54
N LEU A 193 11.36 0.08 -11.82
CA LEU A 193 10.39 0.72 -12.69
C LEU A 193 10.17 0.01 -14.04
N PRO A 194 11.19 -0.51 -14.75
CA PRO A 194 10.98 -1.24 -16.00
C PRO A 194 10.14 -2.52 -15.88
N HIS A 195 9.97 -3.05 -14.66
CA HIS A 195 9.27 -4.30 -14.37
C HIS A 195 7.85 -4.09 -13.86
N VAL A 196 7.38 -2.83 -13.69
CA VAL A 196 6.05 -2.55 -13.12
C VAL A 196 5.08 -1.98 -14.16
N ASN A 197 3.79 -2.30 -13.98
CA ASN A 197 2.73 -1.71 -14.81
C ASN A 197 2.22 -0.40 -14.22
N VAL A 198 2.23 -0.29 -12.89
CA VAL A 198 1.66 0.84 -12.16
C VAL A 198 2.66 1.33 -11.12
N ALA A 199 2.95 2.63 -11.12
CA ALA A 199 3.67 3.29 -10.04
C ALA A 199 2.75 4.32 -9.37
N ILE A 200 2.73 4.29 -8.03
CA ILE A 200 1.88 5.16 -7.21
C ILE A 200 2.75 5.86 -6.18
N GLY A 201 2.65 7.18 -6.06
CA GLY A 201 3.36 7.95 -5.04
C GLY A 201 2.72 9.31 -4.83
N ASN A 202 3.12 10.02 -3.77
CA ASN A 202 2.87 11.45 -3.67
C ASN A 202 3.95 12.22 -4.45
N GLU A 203 3.80 13.55 -4.57
CA GLU A 203 4.74 14.40 -5.33
C GLU A 203 6.19 14.27 -4.86
N ALA A 204 6.42 14.18 -3.53
CA ALA A 204 7.77 14.05 -2.97
C ALA A 204 8.35 12.66 -3.27
N GLU A 205 7.56 11.61 -3.16
CA GLU A 205 7.95 10.24 -3.51
C GLU A 205 8.25 10.10 -5.02
N CYS A 206 7.42 10.70 -5.87
CA CYS A 206 7.67 10.77 -7.30
C CYS A 206 8.93 11.58 -7.64
N ALA A 207 9.19 12.69 -6.92
CA ALA A 207 10.41 13.47 -7.08
C ALA A 207 11.67 12.65 -6.80
N VAL A 208 11.68 11.82 -5.77
CA VAL A 208 12.77 10.88 -5.48
C VAL A 208 12.93 9.86 -6.61
N ALA A 209 11.82 9.31 -7.10
CA ALA A 209 11.84 8.24 -8.11
C ALA A 209 12.32 8.71 -9.48
N VAL A 210 11.90 9.91 -9.94
CA VAL A 210 12.10 10.38 -11.33
C VAL A 210 12.50 11.84 -11.45
N GLY A 211 12.86 12.47 -10.35
CA GLY A 211 13.28 13.88 -10.28
C GLY A 211 12.14 14.86 -10.06
N ALA A 212 12.44 15.99 -9.45
CA ALA A 212 11.50 17.06 -9.16
C ALA A 212 10.87 17.64 -10.44
N GLY A 213 9.63 18.11 -10.33
CA GLY A 213 8.85 18.70 -11.41
C GLY A 213 7.39 18.83 -11.00
N SER A 214 6.56 19.34 -11.91
CA SER A 214 5.10 19.32 -11.75
C SER A 214 4.57 17.87 -11.70
N PRO A 215 3.40 17.62 -11.13
CA PRO A 215 2.78 16.29 -11.14
C PRO A 215 2.67 15.67 -12.53
N ASP A 216 2.35 16.47 -13.55
CA ASP A 216 2.30 16.03 -14.94
C ASP A 216 3.67 15.59 -15.46
N GLU A 217 4.73 16.35 -15.21
CA GLU A 217 6.10 16.00 -15.62
C GLU A 217 6.61 14.75 -14.88
N GLN A 218 6.29 14.61 -13.59
CA GLN A 218 6.64 13.41 -12.84
C GLN A 218 5.94 12.17 -13.40
N ALA A 219 4.63 12.27 -13.68
CA ALA A 219 3.88 11.19 -14.32
C ALA A 219 4.44 10.81 -15.70
N GLU A 220 4.81 11.79 -16.52
CA GLU A 220 5.44 11.56 -17.83
C GLU A 220 6.79 10.84 -17.72
N ARG A 221 7.61 11.21 -16.73
CA ARG A 221 8.89 10.54 -16.50
C ARG A 221 8.71 9.11 -16.00
N LEU A 222 7.70 8.83 -15.16
CA LEU A 222 7.33 7.47 -14.76
C LEU A 222 6.92 6.64 -15.98
N LEU A 223 6.08 7.20 -16.87
CA LEU A 223 5.71 6.54 -18.14
C LEU A 223 6.93 6.29 -19.02
N ALA A 224 7.83 7.28 -19.14
CA ALA A 224 9.07 7.15 -19.92
C ALA A 224 10.03 6.08 -19.32
N ALA A 225 9.98 5.86 -17.99
CA ALA A 225 10.72 4.78 -17.32
C ALA A 225 10.09 3.38 -17.54
N GLY A 226 8.98 3.30 -18.28
CA GLY A 226 8.36 2.05 -18.68
C GLY A 226 7.06 1.70 -17.97
N VAL A 227 6.61 2.51 -17.01
CA VAL A 227 5.34 2.32 -16.31
C VAL A 227 4.16 2.50 -17.27
N GLY A 228 3.10 1.70 -17.14
CA GLY A 228 1.88 1.82 -17.97
C GLY A 228 0.86 2.81 -17.41
N ILE A 229 0.76 2.89 -16.07
CA ILE A 229 -0.13 3.81 -15.34
C ILE A 229 0.70 4.50 -14.26
N ALA A 230 0.88 5.81 -14.37
CA ALA A 230 1.54 6.64 -13.37
C ALA A 230 0.47 7.37 -12.53
N VAL A 231 0.53 7.23 -11.21
CA VAL A 231 -0.41 7.84 -10.27
C VAL A 231 0.34 8.75 -9.31
N VAL A 232 0.01 10.04 -9.30
CA VAL A 232 0.59 11.06 -8.41
C VAL A 232 -0.49 11.55 -7.45
N LYS A 233 -0.30 11.26 -6.16
CA LYS A 233 -1.20 11.70 -5.08
C LYS A 233 -0.85 13.16 -4.71
N LEU A 234 -1.84 14.06 -4.74
CA LEU A 234 -1.67 15.50 -4.53
C LEU A 234 -2.22 15.94 -3.15
N GLY A 235 -2.40 15.02 -2.23
CA GLY A 235 -2.95 15.31 -0.90
C GLY A 235 -4.33 15.95 -0.99
N ALA A 236 -4.46 17.16 -0.44
CA ALA A 236 -5.72 17.91 -0.43
C ALA A 236 -6.17 18.39 -1.83
N GLU A 237 -5.36 18.25 -2.86
CA GLU A 237 -5.70 18.61 -4.24
C GLU A 237 -6.20 17.41 -5.07
N GLY A 238 -6.23 16.21 -4.48
CA GLY A 238 -6.74 14.99 -5.12
C GLY A 238 -5.67 14.10 -5.69
N VAL A 239 -5.90 13.52 -6.87
CA VAL A 239 -5.02 12.53 -7.49
C VAL A 239 -4.99 12.72 -9.00
N LEU A 240 -3.79 12.72 -9.58
CA LEU A 240 -3.54 12.66 -11.01
C LEU A 240 -3.14 11.23 -11.40
N ALA A 241 -3.72 10.70 -12.49
CA ALA A 241 -3.18 9.52 -13.17
C ALA A 241 -2.98 9.78 -14.65
N LYS A 242 -1.91 9.20 -15.20
CA LYS A 242 -1.62 9.24 -16.63
C LYS A 242 -1.29 7.85 -17.17
N THR A 243 -1.72 7.61 -18.40
CA THR A 243 -1.28 6.50 -19.26
C THR A 243 -0.69 7.05 -20.52
N GLY A 244 -0.27 6.21 -21.46
CA GLY A 244 0.17 6.66 -22.78
C GLY A 244 -0.89 7.39 -23.60
N THR A 245 -2.17 7.27 -23.26
CA THR A 245 -3.30 7.80 -24.04
C THR A 245 -4.31 8.61 -23.21
N GLU A 246 -4.22 8.59 -21.90
CA GLU A 246 -5.24 9.17 -21.01
C GLU A 246 -4.59 9.97 -19.89
N ARG A 247 -5.20 11.08 -19.52
CA ARG A 247 -4.90 11.89 -18.34
C ARG A 247 -6.18 12.09 -17.55
N VAL A 248 -6.19 11.63 -16.33
CA VAL A 248 -7.35 11.69 -15.41
C VAL A 248 -6.96 12.41 -14.13
N VAL A 249 -7.84 13.27 -13.65
CA VAL A 249 -7.72 13.92 -12.34
C VAL A 249 -8.96 13.60 -11.53
N SER A 250 -8.78 13.01 -10.36
CA SER A 250 -9.84 12.88 -9.34
C SER A 250 -9.69 14.02 -8.34
N ALA A 251 -10.70 14.87 -8.24
CA ALA A 251 -10.72 15.94 -7.25
C ALA A 251 -10.82 15.37 -5.81
N PRO A 252 -10.35 16.10 -4.78
CA PRO A 252 -10.37 15.64 -3.40
C PRO A 252 -11.79 15.44 -2.87
N PHE A 253 -11.96 14.54 -1.91
CA PHE A 253 -13.17 14.42 -1.11
C PHE A 253 -13.07 15.29 0.14
N ARG A 254 -14.17 15.97 0.48
CA ARG A 254 -14.23 16.81 1.69
C ARG A 254 -14.52 15.96 2.90
N VAL A 255 -13.56 15.85 3.79
CA VAL A 255 -13.65 15.17 5.09
C VAL A 255 -12.94 16.00 6.16
N GLU A 256 -13.35 15.83 7.41
CA GLU A 256 -12.57 16.33 8.53
C GLU A 256 -11.40 15.39 8.78
N THR A 257 -10.17 15.88 8.65
CA THR A 257 -8.97 15.06 8.83
C THR A 257 -8.71 14.86 10.32
N VAL A 258 -8.70 13.59 10.73
CA VAL A 258 -8.28 13.13 12.06
C VAL A 258 -6.86 12.62 12.02
N ASN A 259 -6.54 11.76 11.03
CA ASN A 259 -5.22 11.17 10.85
C ASN A 259 -4.96 10.89 9.37
N GLY A 260 -3.93 11.50 8.80
CA GLY A 260 -3.54 11.27 7.39
C GLY A 260 -2.84 9.94 7.11
N LEU A 261 -2.42 9.22 8.17
CA LEU A 261 -1.73 7.93 8.03
C LEU A 261 -2.70 6.85 7.51
N GLY A 262 -2.22 6.01 6.61
CA GLY A 262 -3.01 4.92 6.02
C GLY A 262 -3.96 5.32 4.89
N ALA A 263 -4.18 6.62 4.65
CA ALA A 263 -5.02 7.09 3.53
C ALA A 263 -4.47 6.61 2.17
N GLY A 264 -3.13 6.64 2.01
CA GLY A 264 -2.46 6.09 0.83
C GLY A 264 -2.64 4.59 0.67
N ASP A 265 -2.63 3.84 1.78
CA ASP A 265 -2.82 2.39 1.77
C ASP A 265 -4.27 2.01 1.45
N ALA A 266 -5.24 2.76 1.99
CA ALA A 266 -6.66 2.61 1.64
C ALA A 266 -6.91 2.90 0.16
N PHE A 267 -6.31 3.98 -0.35
CA PHE A 267 -6.29 4.27 -1.78
C PHE A 267 -5.73 3.07 -2.56
N GLY A 268 -4.57 2.53 -2.16
CA GLY A 268 -3.91 1.41 -2.83
C GLY A 268 -4.78 0.16 -2.92
N GLY A 269 -5.40 -0.27 -1.82
CA GLY A 269 -6.28 -1.44 -1.80
C GLY A 269 -7.55 -1.25 -2.63
N ALA A 270 -8.17 -0.07 -2.54
CA ALA A 270 -9.34 0.29 -3.34
C ALA A 270 -8.99 0.44 -4.84
N PHE A 271 -7.81 0.97 -5.16
CA PHE A 271 -7.28 1.05 -6.52
C PHE A 271 -7.09 -0.35 -7.13
N CYS A 272 -6.51 -1.28 -6.36
CA CYS A 272 -6.42 -2.68 -6.76
C CYS A 272 -7.79 -3.29 -7.04
N HIS A 273 -8.78 -3.01 -6.17
CA HIS A 273 -10.15 -3.47 -6.37
C HIS A 273 -10.73 -2.95 -7.69
N GLY A 274 -10.59 -1.66 -7.99
CA GLY A 274 -11.10 -1.05 -9.22
C GLY A 274 -10.44 -1.62 -10.48
N LEU A 275 -9.11 -1.78 -10.48
CA LEU A 275 -8.38 -2.38 -11.61
C LEU A 275 -8.85 -3.83 -11.88
N LEU A 276 -8.97 -4.65 -10.83
CA LEU A 276 -9.45 -6.04 -10.94
C LEU A 276 -10.92 -6.14 -11.33
N SER A 277 -11.69 -5.08 -11.10
CA SER A 277 -13.08 -4.96 -11.56
C SER A 277 -13.20 -4.54 -13.02
N GLY A 278 -12.08 -4.16 -13.67
CA GLY A 278 -12.06 -3.69 -15.04
C GLY A 278 -12.72 -2.31 -15.24
N TRP A 279 -12.80 -1.50 -14.19
CA TRP A 279 -13.41 -0.18 -14.27
C TRP A 279 -12.57 0.80 -15.10
N PRO A 280 -13.19 1.81 -15.73
CA PRO A 280 -12.47 2.93 -16.33
C PRO A 280 -11.57 3.63 -15.29
N LEU A 281 -10.39 4.10 -15.71
CA LEU A 281 -9.40 4.69 -14.79
C LEU A 281 -9.97 5.84 -13.94
N ALA A 282 -10.85 6.66 -14.50
CA ALA A 282 -11.51 7.73 -13.75
C ALA A 282 -12.34 7.19 -12.57
N ALA A 283 -13.09 6.12 -12.79
CA ALA A 283 -13.89 5.48 -11.74
C ALA A 283 -13.00 4.81 -10.68
N VAL A 284 -11.89 4.18 -11.11
CA VAL A 284 -10.88 3.61 -10.20
C VAL A 284 -10.32 4.69 -9.29
N LEU A 285 -9.93 5.85 -9.85
CA LEU A 285 -9.37 6.96 -9.07
C LEU A 285 -10.37 7.57 -8.09
N ASP A 286 -11.60 7.82 -8.53
CA ASP A 286 -12.63 8.40 -7.65
C ASP A 286 -12.94 7.47 -6.49
N TYR A 287 -13.08 6.18 -6.74
CA TYR A 287 -13.34 5.17 -5.72
C TYR A 287 -12.17 5.04 -4.73
N ALA A 288 -10.95 4.98 -5.25
CA ALA A 288 -9.75 4.87 -4.42
C ALA A 288 -9.51 6.15 -3.59
N ASN A 289 -9.74 7.33 -4.16
CA ASN A 289 -9.61 8.61 -3.47
C ASN A 289 -10.66 8.75 -2.35
N ALA A 290 -11.90 8.29 -2.58
CA ALA A 290 -12.93 8.23 -1.55
C ALA A 290 -12.52 7.30 -0.39
N ALA A 291 -11.95 6.13 -0.68
CA ALA A 291 -11.46 5.21 0.35
C ALA A 291 -10.35 5.84 1.19
N GLY A 292 -9.40 6.53 0.56
CA GLY A 292 -8.35 7.29 1.26
C GLY A 292 -8.91 8.38 2.15
N ALA A 293 -9.89 9.14 1.69
CA ALA A 293 -10.55 10.20 2.45
C ALA A 293 -11.27 9.65 3.69
N ILE A 294 -11.94 8.49 3.58
CA ILE A 294 -12.59 7.84 4.72
C ILE A 294 -11.56 7.49 5.80
N VAL A 295 -10.42 6.91 5.43
CA VAL A 295 -9.36 6.57 6.41
C VAL A 295 -8.80 7.84 7.03
N ALA A 296 -8.58 8.90 6.27
CA ALA A 296 -8.10 10.18 6.79
C ALA A 296 -9.03 10.79 7.85
N SER A 297 -10.32 10.45 7.87
CA SER A 297 -11.30 10.87 8.89
C SER A 297 -11.33 9.97 10.13
N ARG A 298 -10.44 8.97 10.24
CA ARG A 298 -10.41 7.96 11.30
C ARG A 298 -9.03 7.92 11.98
N LEU A 299 -8.95 7.29 13.15
CA LEU A 299 -7.72 7.31 13.96
C LEU A 299 -6.67 6.30 13.45
N SER A 300 -7.06 5.05 13.16
CA SER A 300 -6.13 3.96 12.83
C SER A 300 -5.99 3.73 11.32
N CYS A 301 -5.06 2.86 10.90
CA CYS A 301 -4.92 2.46 9.50
C CYS A 301 -5.77 1.20 9.19
N ALA A 302 -5.29 0.00 9.54
CA ALA A 302 -5.92 -1.26 9.13
C ALA A 302 -7.38 -1.41 9.59
N ASP A 303 -7.66 -1.09 10.86
CA ASP A 303 -9.04 -1.15 11.40
C ASP A 303 -9.96 -0.08 10.79
N ALA A 304 -9.39 1.00 10.28
CA ALA A 304 -10.12 2.11 9.65
C ALA A 304 -10.45 1.87 8.17
N MET A 305 -9.91 0.81 7.54
CA MET A 305 -10.14 0.54 6.12
C MET A 305 -11.63 0.40 5.81
N PRO A 306 -12.16 1.16 4.84
CA PRO A 306 -13.59 1.19 4.56
C PRO A 306 -14.06 -0.08 3.84
N THR A 307 -15.33 -0.37 4.02
CA THR A 307 -16.08 -1.32 3.20
C THR A 307 -16.53 -0.67 1.88
N PRO A 308 -16.86 -1.44 0.83
CA PRO A 308 -17.45 -0.90 -0.40
C PRO A 308 -18.68 -0.03 -0.13
N ALA A 309 -19.56 -0.44 0.77
CA ALA A 309 -20.76 0.33 1.11
C ALA A 309 -20.46 1.73 1.63
N GLU A 310 -19.43 1.88 2.48
CA GLU A 310 -18.99 3.18 2.99
C GLU A 310 -18.40 4.06 1.87
N VAL A 311 -17.63 3.47 0.94
CA VAL A 311 -17.09 4.20 -0.21
C VAL A 311 -18.21 4.68 -1.13
N TYR A 312 -19.17 3.81 -1.47
CA TYR A 312 -20.33 4.20 -2.29
C TYR A 312 -21.18 5.28 -1.61
N ALA A 313 -21.35 5.22 -0.28
CA ALA A 313 -22.07 6.25 0.47
C ALA A 313 -21.37 7.61 0.39
N LEU A 314 -20.04 7.66 0.49
CA LEU A 314 -19.28 8.90 0.36
C LEU A 314 -19.34 9.46 -1.06
N LEU A 315 -19.22 8.61 -2.09
CA LEU A 315 -19.37 9.00 -3.49
C LEU A 315 -20.73 9.67 -3.74
N ALA A 316 -21.81 9.00 -3.33
CA ALA A 316 -23.17 9.51 -3.47
C ALA A 316 -23.39 10.80 -2.67
N GLY A 317 -22.83 10.90 -1.47
CA GLY A 317 -22.96 12.08 -0.60
C GLY A 317 -22.25 13.33 -1.12
N GLN A 318 -21.36 13.18 -2.13
CA GLN A 318 -20.64 14.28 -2.77
C GLN A 318 -20.92 14.38 -4.29
N ASP A 319 -22.05 13.83 -4.73
CA ASP A 319 -22.52 13.86 -6.13
C ASP A 319 -21.46 13.34 -7.14
N ARG A 320 -20.70 12.31 -6.75
CA ARG A 320 -19.71 11.66 -7.60
C ARG A 320 -20.29 10.40 -8.25
N PRO A 321 -20.00 10.15 -9.54
CA PRO A 321 -20.43 8.93 -10.19
C PRO A 321 -19.80 7.71 -9.50
N ALA A 322 -20.65 6.77 -9.10
CA ALA A 322 -20.21 5.51 -8.55
C ALA A 322 -20.04 4.48 -9.69
N PRO A 323 -18.95 3.68 -9.69
CA PRO A 323 -18.84 2.56 -10.61
C PRO A 323 -19.92 1.51 -10.28
N GLU A 324 -20.31 0.72 -11.29
CA GLU A 324 -21.25 -0.38 -11.05
C GLU A 324 -20.69 -1.37 -10.04
N PRO A 325 -21.44 -1.72 -8.99
CA PRO A 325 -21.03 -2.75 -8.05
C PRO A 325 -20.83 -4.07 -8.80
N LEU A 326 -19.77 -4.82 -8.47
CA LEU A 326 -19.67 -6.20 -8.94
C LEU A 326 -20.85 -6.98 -8.36
N GLU A 327 -21.59 -7.71 -9.21
CA GLU A 327 -22.55 -8.68 -8.73
C GLU A 327 -21.82 -9.66 -7.79
N PRO A 328 -22.42 -10.01 -6.64
CA PRO A 328 -21.85 -11.04 -5.78
C PRO A 328 -21.65 -12.29 -6.63
N LEU A 329 -20.46 -12.85 -6.65
CA LEU A 329 -20.23 -14.18 -7.21
C LEU A 329 -21.26 -15.10 -6.54
N GLU A 330 -22.27 -15.55 -7.29
CA GLU A 330 -23.20 -16.55 -6.79
C GLU A 330 -22.37 -17.67 -6.19
N SER A 331 -22.62 -17.95 -4.91
CA SER A 331 -22.01 -19.08 -4.22
C SER A 331 -22.40 -20.32 -5.01
N GLY A 332 -21.54 -20.74 -5.95
CA GLY A 332 -21.76 -21.92 -6.76
C GLY A 332 -22.08 -23.07 -5.82
N SER A 333 -23.31 -23.50 -5.86
CA SER A 333 -23.73 -24.77 -5.31
C SER A 333 -22.85 -25.84 -5.93
N ALA A 334 -21.88 -26.33 -5.13
CA ALA A 334 -21.11 -27.51 -5.51
C ALA A 334 -22.07 -28.68 -5.76
N PRO A 335 -21.84 -29.44 -6.83
CA PRO A 335 -22.57 -30.70 -7.06
C PRO A 335 -22.20 -31.78 -6.05
#